data_47924b244ef7d92817d407510b755258
#
_entry.id   47924b244ef7d92817d407510b755258
#
_cell.length_a   1.000
_cell.length_b   1.000
_cell.length_c   1.000
_cell.angle_alpha   90.00
_cell.angle_beta   90.00
_cell.angle_gamma   90.00
#
_symmetry.space_group_name_H-M   'P 1'
#
loop_
_entity.id
_entity.type
_entity.pdbx_description
1 polymer ?
#
loop_
_entity_poly.entity_id
_entity_poly.type
_entity_poly.pdbx_seq_one_letter_code
_entity_poly.pdbx_strand_id
1 'polypeptide(L)'
;MVMVEKTDMTAEMDQADKTVQVERLKTLPAADGFHMPGEFEPHKGTIMIWPERPGSWAYGAKDARKAFAKIAEAIAEGEEVYMLAGPSSLASAKAAFSGKSEKIHILPIETDDAWARDVGPTFVKNARKEVRGINWRFNAWGGEVDGLYASWEKDDAAAEAICDALDYPVYDAGDFVLEGGSIHSDGEGTLLVTEACLLSPGRNPHLTKEEIEKKLCEYLGAEKVIWLKNGIWQDETNEHVDNVCAFVKPGEVVLAWTDEKEDPQYALSMEDYQILENETDAKGRKFMIHKLPIPEKPVCIQEEDLNGLVFEPSM
;
A
#
# COMPACT_ATOMS: atom_id res chain seq x y z
N MET A 1 25.81 -60.76 -7.36
CA MET A 1 25.34 -59.96 -8.51
C MET A 1 23.96 -59.43 -8.12
N VAL A 2 23.93 -58.28 -7.49
CA VAL A 2 22.68 -57.62 -7.06
C VAL A 2 22.47 -56.43 -7.97
N MET A 3 21.40 -56.46 -8.77
CA MET A 3 21.00 -55.38 -9.61
C MET A 3 20.35 -54.28 -8.75
N VAL A 4 20.91 -53.10 -8.75
CA VAL A 4 20.29 -51.90 -8.17
C VAL A 4 19.44 -51.26 -9.26
N GLU A 5 18.13 -51.23 -9.06
CA GLU A 5 17.19 -50.50 -9.89
C GLU A 5 17.46 -49.00 -9.78
N LYS A 6 17.70 -48.35 -10.90
CA LYS A 6 17.73 -46.89 -11.03
C LYS A 6 16.29 -46.40 -10.96
N THR A 7 15.92 -45.81 -9.85
CA THR A 7 14.68 -45.03 -9.74
C THR A 7 14.83 -43.78 -10.56
N ASP A 8 13.92 -43.59 -11.47
CA ASP A 8 13.85 -42.47 -12.44
C ASP A 8 13.52 -41.15 -11.71
N MET A 9 14.53 -40.32 -11.50
CA MET A 9 14.43 -39.01 -10.86
C MET A 9 13.96 -37.90 -11.81
N THR A 10 13.41 -38.24 -12.98
CA THR A 10 12.97 -37.26 -13.98
C THR A 10 11.50 -36.94 -13.92
N ALA A 11 10.71 -37.62 -13.06
CA ALA A 11 9.26 -37.38 -12.98
C ALA A 11 8.80 -36.37 -11.93
N GLU A 12 9.69 -35.85 -11.06
CA GLU A 12 9.34 -34.88 -10.01
C GLU A 12 9.69 -33.41 -10.36
N MET A 13 10.29 -33.14 -11.51
CA MET A 13 10.64 -31.78 -11.94
C MET A 13 9.61 -31.12 -12.85
N ASP A 14 8.51 -31.78 -13.22
CA ASP A 14 7.55 -31.27 -14.23
C ASP A 14 6.21 -30.81 -13.61
N GLN A 15 6.12 -30.63 -12.27
CA GLN A 15 4.92 -30.11 -11.60
C GLN A 15 5.08 -28.69 -11.03
N ALA A 16 6.17 -28.02 -11.30
CA ALA A 16 6.42 -26.64 -10.85
C ALA A 16 6.51 -25.71 -12.06
N ASP A 17 5.45 -25.51 -12.82
CA ASP A 17 5.24 -24.28 -13.59
C ASP A 17 3.85 -24.25 -14.29
N LYS A 18 2.79 -24.27 -13.50
CA LYS A 18 1.54 -23.65 -13.92
C LYS A 18 1.29 -22.48 -12.97
N THR A 19 1.85 -21.33 -13.29
CA THR A 19 1.31 -20.06 -12.83
C THR A 19 -0.14 -20.02 -13.28
N VAL A 20 -1.04 -20.30 -12.35
CA VAL A 20 -2.48 -20.12 -12.58
C VAL A 20 -2.66 -18.61 -12.71
N GLN A 21 -2.76 -18.12 -13.94
CA GLN A 21 -3.14 -16.74 -14.16
C GLN A 21 -4.60 -16.59 -13.74
N VAL A 22 -4.86 -15.75 -12.76
CA VAL A 22 -6.21 -15.45 -12.31
C VAL A 22 -6.98 -14.67 -13.38
N GLU A 23 -8.30 -14.62 -13.23
CA GLU A 23 -9.18 -13.92 -14.17
C GLU A 23 -8.88 -12.41 -14.17
N ARG A 24 -8.62 -11.85 -15.36
CA ARG A 24 -8.50 -10.41 -15.63
C ARG A 24 -9.87 -9.87 -15.97
N LEU A 25 -10.46 -9.11 -15.06
CA LEU A 25 -11.82 -8.61 -15.18
C LEU A 25 -11.84 -7.32 -16.00
N LYS A 26 -12.85 -7.21 -16.88
CA LYS A 26 -13.05 -6.03 -17.75
C LYS A 26 -14.21 -5.16 -17.32
N THR A 27 -14.93 -5.58 -16.29
CA THR A 27 -16.02 -4.82 -15.68
C THR A 27 -15.46 -3.86 -14.62
N LEU A 28 -16.31 -3.03 -14.04
CA LEU A 28 -15.93 -2.13 -12.95
C LEU A 28 -16.38 -2.74 -11.61
N PRO A 29 -15.56 -2.65 -10.55
CA PRO A 29 -15.88 -3.20 -9.23
C PRO A 29 -17.26 -2.77 -8.71
N ALA A 30 -17.60 -1.48 -8.76
CA ALA A 30 -18.89 -0.98 -8.29
C ALA A 30 -20.07 -1.57 -9.08
N ALA A 31 -19.92 -1.73 -10.40
CA ALA A 31 -20.95 -2.35 -11.26
C ALA A 31 -21.18 -3.83 -10.91
N ASP A 32 -20.16 -4.52 -10.44
CA ASP A 32 -20.21 -5.91 -9.98
C ASP A 32 -20.64 -6.04 -8.51
N GLY A 33 -20.91 -4.90 -7.82
CA GLY A 33 -21.34 -4.85 -6.42
C GLY A 33 -20.20 -4.98 -5.41
N PHE A 34 -18.97 -4.65 -5.81
CA PHE A 34 -17.81 -4.62 -4.93
C PHE A 34 -17.52 -3.20 -4.42
N HIS A 35 -16.97 -3.12 -3.22
CA HIS A 35 -16.52 -1.87 -2.58
C HIS A 35 -15.24 -2.10 -1.79
N MET A 36 -14.47 -1.03 -1.56
CA MET A 36 -13.30 -1.05 -0.69
C MET A 36 -13.74 -1.12 0.78
N PRO A 37 -13.30 -2.12 1.56
CA PRO A 37 -13.60 -2.19 2.99
C PRO A 37 -12.88 -1.10 3.78
N GLY A 38 -13.35 -0.85 5.01
CA GLY A 38 -12.58 -0.06 5.97
C GLY A 38 -11.39 -0.85 6.52
N GLU A 39 -10.28 -0.18 6.78
CA GLU A 39 -9.04 -0.81 7.28
C GLU A 39 -9.22 -1.48 8.65
N PHE A 40 -10.16 -1.00 9.46
CA PHE A 40 -10.53 -1.55 10.77
C PHE A 40 -11.40 -2.81 10.69
N GLU A 41 -11.79 -3.27 9.50
CA GLU A 41 -12.55 -4.50 9.34
C GLU A 41 -11.65 -5.74 9.49
N PRO A 42 -12.22 -6.93 9.81
CA PRO A 42 -11.41 -8.14 9.99
C PRO A 42 -10.57 -8.48 8.76
N HIS A 43 -9.27 -8.63 8.97
CA HIS A 43 -8.31 -9.03 7.95
C HIS A 43 -8.24 -10.55 7.80
N LYS A 44 -7.93 -11.00 6.60
CA LYS A 44 -7.54 -12.38 6.31
C LYS A 44 -6.03 -12.56 6.46
N GLY A 45 -5.27 -11.52 6.17
CA GLY A 45 -3.82 -11.50 6.28
C GLY A 45 -3.23 -10.17 5.85
N THR A 46 -1.95 -10.00 6.14
CA THR A 46 -1.16 -8.81 5.82
C THR A 46 -0.10 -9.14 4.78
N ILE A 47 0.04 -8.27 3.77
CA ILE A 47 1.11 -8.34 2.77
C ILE A 47 2.24 -7.42 3.22
N MET A 48 3.47 -7.94 3.19
CA MET A 48 4.69 -7.22 3.47
C MET A 48 5.72 -7.48 2.37
N ILE A 49 6.66 -6.56 2.19
CA ILE A 49 7.76 -6.73 1.24
C ILE A 49 9.09 -6.72 2.00
N TRP A 50 9.98 -7.67 1.68
CA TRP A 50 11.28 -7.80 2.35
C TRP A 50 12.23 -6.69 1.90
N PRO A 51 12.73 -5.84 2.81
CA PRO A 51 13.55 -4.67 2.45
C PRO A 51 14.86 -5.06 1.77
N GLU A 52 15.15 -4.46 0.61
CA GLU A 52 16.39 -4.75 -0.11
C GLU A 52 17.00 -3.57 -0.89
N ARG A 53 16.20 -2.54 -1.26
CA ARG A 53 16.67 -1.40 -2.06
C ARG A 53 17.80 -0.62 -1.35
N PRO A 54 19.02 -0.48 -1.95
CA PRO A 54 20.13 0.20 -1.28
C PRO A 54 19.87 1.68 -0.96
N GLY A 55 19.16 2.40 -1.83
CA GLY A 55 18.83 3.81 -1.64
C GLY A 55 17.87 4.08 -0.48
N SER A 56 16.90 3.17 -0.26
CA SER A 56 15.88 3.32 0.78
C SER A 56 16.31 2.74 2.13
N TRP A 57 17.16 1.69 2.12
CA TRP A 57 17.50 0.92 3.31
C TRP A 57 19.00 0.91 3.57
N ALA A 58 19.47 1.73 4.53
CA ALA A 58 20.87 1.81 4.92
C ALA A 58 21.44 0.46 5.37
N TYR A 59 22.76 0.31 5.30
CA TYR A 59 23.54 -0.85 5.78
C TYR A 59 23.06 -2.20 5.20
N GLY A 60 22.66 -2.20 3.93
CA GLY A 60 22.15 -3.39 3.24
C GLY A 60 20.87 -3.93 3.82
N ALA A 61 20.01 -3.03 4.29
CA ALA A 61 18.71 -3.32 4.91
C ALA A 61 18.77 -4.19 6.18
N LYS A 62 19.93 -4.40 6.78
CA LYS A 62 20.11 -5.37 7.87
C LYS A 62 19.22 -5.10 9.09
N ASP A 63 19.10 -3.85 9.51
CA ASP A 63 18.30 -3.49 10.69
C ASP A 63 16.83 -3.36 10.32
N ALA A 64 16.50 -2.89 9.12
CA ALA A 64 15.15 -2.91 8.58
C ALA A 64 14.61 -4.36 8.53
N ARG A 65 15.37 -5.31 7.99
CA ARG A 65 14.99 -6.73 7.95
C ARG A 65 14.72 -7.34 9.32
N LYS A 66 15.49 -6.95 10.35
CA LYS A 66 15.23 -7.37 11.73
C LYS A 66 13.90 -6.80 12.27
N ALA A 67 13.61 -5.53 11.95
CA ALA A 67 12.35 -4.89 12.34
C ALA A 67 11.17 -5.55 11.63
N PHE A 68 11.27 -5.73 10.32
CA PHE A 68 10.23 -6.39 9.50
C PHE A 68 9.97 -7.83 9.97
N ALA A 69 11.02 -8.60 10.31
CA ALA A 69 10.85 -9.93 10.86
C ALA A 69 10.06 -9.94 12.18
N LYS A 70 10.35 -9.01 13.10
CA LYS A 70 9.60 -8.88 14.36
C LYS A 70 8.16 -8.46 14.14
N ILE A 71 7.92 -7.54 13.21
CA ILE A 71 6.57 -7.09 12.85
C ILE A 71 5.78 -8.26 12.27
N ALA A 72 6.35 -8.99 11.32
CA ALA A 72 5.71 -10.16 10.72
C ALA A 72 5.40 -11.26 11.75
N GLU A 73 6.32 -11.52 12.70
CA GLU A 73 6.08 -12.47 13.79
C GLU A 73 4.93 -12.02 14.71
N ALA A 74 4.84 -10.73 15.02
CA ALA A 74 3.76 -10.18 15.83
C ALA A 74 2.40 -10.25 15.12
N ILE A 75 2.34 -9.90 13.82
CA ILE A 75 1.12 -10.02 13.00
C ILE A 75 0.69 -11.48 12.90
N ALA A 76 1.64 -12.41 12.74
CA ALA A 76 1.37 -13.83 12.61
C ALA A 76 0.75 -14.48 13.88
N GLU A 77 0.73 -13.80 15.01
CA GLU A 77 -0.05 -14.24 16.18
C GLU A 77 -1.57 -14.22 15.88
N GLY A 78 -2.03 -13.23 15.09
CA GLY A 78 -3.44 -13.01 14.76
C GLY A 78 -3.87 -13.52 13.38
N GLU A 79 -3.08 -13.29 12.34
CA GLU A 79 -3.48 -13.50 10.95
C GLU A 79 -2.34 -14.02 10.07
N GLU A 80 -2.63 -14.35 8.80
CA GLU A 80 -1.63 -14.77 7.83
C GLU A 80 -0.73 -13.59 7.42
N VAL A 81 0.54 -13.85 7.15
CA VAL A 81 1.50 -12.86 6.64
C VAL A 81 2.06 -13.35 5.31
N TYR A 82 1.94 -12.54 4.28
CA TYR A 82 2.49 -12.82 2.96
C TYR A 82 3.69 -11.88 2.72
N MET A 83 4.90 -12.43 2.85
CA MET A 83 6.15 -11.69 2.70
C MET A 83 6.67 -11.86 1.28
N LEU A 84 6.66 -10.81 0.49
CA LEU A 84 7.26 -10.79 -0.84
C LEU A 84 8.77 -10.69 -0.73
N ALA A 85 9.50 -11.44 -1.55
CA ALA A 85 10.95 -11.35 -1.63
C ALA A 85 11.42 -11.71 -3.04
N GLY A 86 12.17 -10.81 -3.65
CA GLY A 86 12.76 -11.02 -4.97
C GLY A 86 13.91 -12.04 -4.95
N PRO A 87 14.42 -12.45 -6.13
CA PRO A 87 15.47 -13.47 -6.24
C PRO A 87 16.74 -13.18 -5.42
N SER A 88 17.10 -11.88 -5.31
CA SER A 88 18.29 -11.42 -4.57
C SER A 88 18.14 -11.59 -3.05
N SER A 89 16.94 -11.49 -2.52
CA SER A 89 16.65 -11.45 -1.09
C SER A 89 15.90 -12.69 -0.56
N LEU A 90 15.39 -13.53 -1.45
CA LEU A 90 14.59 -14.71 -1.11
C LEU A 90 15.27 -15.64 -0.09
N ALA A 91 16.57 -15.89 -0.26
CA ALA A 91 17.31 -16.73 0.67
C ALA A 91 17.39 -16.14 2.07
N SER A 92 17.55 -14.81 2.17
CA SER A 92 17.60 -14.09 3.45
C SER A 92 16.23 -14.06 4.14
N ALA A 93 15.15 -13.87 3.37
CA ALA A 93 13.79 -13.93 3.90
C ALA A 93 13.46 -15.34 4.45
N LYS A 94 13.72 -16.38 3.66
CA LYS A 94 13.54 -17.77 4.11
C LYS A 94 14.36 -18.10 5.37
N ALA A 95 15.58 -17.62 5.46
CA ALA A 95 16.43 -17.82 6.65
C ALA A 95 15.87 -17.10 7.89
N ALA A 96 15.35 -15.89 7.73
CA ALA A 96 14.79 -15.10 8.83
C ALA A 96 13.56 -15.75 9.47
N PHE A 97 12.74 -16.44 8.67
CA PHE A 97 11.50 -17.06 9.12
C PHE A 97 11.59 -18.59 9.30
N SER A 98 12.78 -19.17 9.15
CA SER A 98 12.99 -20.61 9.36
C SER A 98 12.66 -21.01 10.80
N GLY A 99 11.72 -21.96 10.97
CA GLY A 99 11.26 -22.41 12.29
C GLY A 99 10.39 -21.43 13.06
N LYS A 100 9.89 -20.38 12.39
CA LYS A 100 8.93 -19.42 12.93
C LYS A 100 7.48 -19.86 12.69
N SER A 101 6.52 -18.94 12.76
CA SER A 101 5.10 -19.23 12.57
C SER A 101 4.82 -19.81 11.17
N GLU A 102 3.97 -20.85 11.11
CA GLU A 102 3.47 -21.42 9.84
C GLU A 102 2.55 -20.43 9.08
N LYS A 103 2.07 -19.37 9.73
CA LYS A 103 1.29 -18.31 9.10
C LYS A 103 2.13 -17.32 8.29
N ILE A 104 3.45 -17.44 8.28
CA ILE A 104 4.32 -16.58 7.48
C ILE A 104 4.68 -17.27 6.17
N HIS A 105 4.14 -16.78 5.07
CA HIS A 105 4.33 -17.31 3.72
C HIS A 105 5.28 -16.43 2.94
N ILE A 106 6.33 -17.01 2.37
CA ILE A 106 7.27 -16.27 1.52
C ILE A 106 6.85 -16.44 0.07
N LEU A 107 6.49 -15.32 -0.57
CA LEU A 107 6.12 -15.26 -1.97
C LEU A 107 7.32 -14.78 -2.81
N PRO A 108 7.73 -15.54 -3.84
CA PRO A 108 8.86 -15.17 -4.69
C PRO A 108 8.42 -14.13 -5.74
N ILE A 109 8.06 -12.93 -5.27
CA ILE A 109 7.65 -11.79 -6.10
C ILE A 109 8.71 -10.71 -5.98
N GLU A 110 9.19 -10.21 -7.12
CA GLU A 110 10.19 -9.16 -7.20
C GLU A 110 9.51 -7.79 -7.17
N THR A 111 10.09 -6.85 -6.42
CA THR A 111 9.68 -5.45 -6.33
C THR A 111 10.91 -4.56 -6.43
N ASP A 112 10.72 -3.28 -6.68
CA ASP A 112 11.81 -2.30 -6.66
C ASP A 112 12.06 -1.78 -5.24
N ASP A 113 11.01 -1.67 -4.39
CA ASP A 113 11.13 -1.29 -2.98
C ASP A 113 10.08 -1.98 -2.09
N ALA A 114 10.07 -1.70 -0.78
CA ALA A 114 9.32 -2.43 0.24
C ALA A 114 8.04 -1.70 0.71
N TRP A 115 7.33 -1.03 -0.20
CA TRP A 115 6.15 -0.21 0.08
C TRP A 115 4.84 -0.91 -0.31
N ALA A 116 4.52 -1.99 0.40
CA ALA A 116 3.39 -2.87 0.08
C ALA A 116 2.03 -2.16 0.06
N ARG A 117 1.85 -1.09 0.82
CA ARG A 117 0.63 -0.26 0.82
C ARG A 117 0.37 0.32 -0.56
N ASP A 118 1.41 0.80 -1.25
CA ASP A 118 1.30 1.59 -2.46
C ASP A 118 1.38 0.75 -3.72
N VAL A 119 2.24 -0.29 -3.72
CA VAL A 119 2.46 -1.15 -4.90
C VAL A 119 1.56 -2.40 -4.90
N GLY A 120 0.94 -2.73 -3.78
CA GLY A 120 0.02 -3.85 -3.66
C GLY A 120 -1.35 -3.58 -4.27
N PRO A 121 -2.14 -4.62 -4.55
CA PRO A 121 -3.50 -4.45 -5.04
C PRO A 121 -4.39 -3.81 -3.98
N THR A 122 -5.26 -2.90 -4.37
CA THR A 122 -6.38 -2.50 -3.52
C THR A 122 -7.44 -3.59 -3.55
N PHE A 123 -7.69 -4.23 -2.41
CA PHE A 123 -8.70 -5.27 -2.33
C PHE A 123 -10.09 -4.67 -2.14
N VAL A 124 -11.04 -5.21 -2.91
CA VAL A 124 -12.46 -4.90 -2.80
C VAL A 124 -13.25 -6.16 -2.50
N LYS A 125 -14.36 -6.02 -1.79
CA LYS A 125 -15.26 -7.12 -1.42
C LYS A 125 -16.70 -6.83 -1.77
N ASN A 126 -17.52 -7.88 -1.88
CA ASN A 126 -18.97 -7.76 -2.05
C ASN A 126 -19.75 -8.30 -0.84
N ALA A 127 -21.07 -8.21 -0.90
CA ALA A 127 -21.97 -8.69 0.17
C ALA A 127 -21.86 -10.21 0.42
N ARG A 128 -21.33 -10.99 -0.55
CA ARG A 128 -21.07 -12.42 -0.41
C ARG A 128 -19.70 -12.73 0.16
N LYS A 129 -18.92 -11.69 0.53
CA LYS A 129 -17.54 -11.78 1.01
C LYS A 129 -16.55 -12.33 -0.04
N GLU A 130 -16.90 -12.28 -1.31
CA GLU A 130 -15.95 -12.50 -2.38
C GLU A 130 -14.98 -11.33 -2.41
N VAL A 131 -13.70 -11.61 -2.67
CA VAL A 131 -12.62 -10.62 -2.69
C VAL A 131 -12.00 -10.61 -4.08
N ARG A 132 -11.69 -9.42 -4.57
CA ARG A 132 -10.98 -9.18 -5.83
C ARG A 132 -9.94 -8.09 -5.62
N GLY A 133 -8.86 -8.11 -6.41
CA GLY A 133 -7.86 -7.05 -6.42
C GLY A 133 -8.16 -5.99 -7.47
N ILE A 134 -7.65 -4.79 -7.28
CA ILE A 134 -7.54 -3.76 -8.30
C ILE A 134 -6.07 -3.50 -8.53
N ASN A 135 -5.65 -3.58 -9.78
CA ASN A 135 -4.31 -3.24 -10.24
C ASN A 135 -4.32 -1.80 -10.78
N TRP A 136 -3.78 -0.88 -9.99
CA TRP A 136 -3.55 0.49 -10.41
C TRP A 136 -2.24 0.60 -11.17
N ARG A 137 -2.02 1.71 -11.82
CA ARG A 137 -0.71 2.04 -12.35
C ARG A 137 0.13 2.70 -11.25
N PHE A 138 1.33 2.20 -11.01
CA PHE A 138 2.30 2.78 -10.08
C PHE A 138 3.44 3.45 -10.83
N ASN A 139 3.89 4.62 -10.38
CA ASN A 139 4.93 5.39 -11.03
C ASN A 139 5.94 6.02 -10.05
N ALA A 140 6.24 5.34 -8.95
CA ALA A 140 7.16 5.83 -7.91
C ALA A 140 6.75 7.18 -7.31
N TRP A 141 5.45 7.41 -7.11
CA TRP A 141 4.82 8.60 -6.51
C TRP A 141 4.94 9.90 -7.32
N GLY A 142 5.26 9.83 -8.59
CA GLY A 142 5.31 11.06 -9.40
C GLY A 142 5.95 10.92 -10.78
N GLY A 143 6.43 9.74 -11.12
CA GLY A 143 7.00 9.43 -12.42
C GLY A 143 8.19 10.32 -12.76
N GLU A 144 8.17 10.93 -13.95
CA GLU A 144 9.23 11.83 -14.42
C GLU A 144 9.15 13.24 -13.81
N VAL A 145 8.05 13.57 -13.10
CA VAL A 145 7.84 14.93 -12.55
C VAL A 145 8.53 15.08 -11.21
N ASP A 146 8.21 14.18 -10.27
CA ASP A 146 8.67 14.21 -8.88
C ASP A 146 8.76 12.81 -8.25
N GLY A 147 8.90 11.77 -9.09
CA GLY A 147 9.05 10.38 -8.62
C GLY A 147 10.32 10.17 -7.80
N LEU A 148 10.22 9.33 -6.77
CA LEU A 148 11.31 9.09 -5.81
C LEU A 148 12.42 8.19 -6.37
N TYR A 149 12.16 7.46 -7.45
CA TYR A 149 13.17 6.68 -8.16
C TYR A 149 12.81 6.48 -9.65
N ALA A 150 13.86 6.26 -10.47
CA ALA A 150 13.75 6.29 -11.92
C ALA A 150 13.28 4.98 -12.57
N SER A 151 13.12 3.89 -11.80
CA SER A 151 12.74 2.56 -12.29
C SER A 151 11.75 1.95 -11.30
N TRP A 152 10.54 1.66 -11.76
CA TRP A 152 9.44 1.16 -10.93
C TRP A 152 8.63 0.04 -11.60
N GLU A 153 9.16 -0.57 -12.65
CA GLU A 153 8.43 -1.56 -13.43
C GLU A 153 8.07 -2.81 -12.64
N LYS A 154 8.90 -3.18 -11.64
CA LYS A 154 8.62 -4.32 -10.77
C LYS A 154 7.54 -4.00 -9.74
N ASP A 155 7.56 -2.79 -9.22
CA ASP A 155 6.53 -2.29 -8.31
C ASP A 155 5.19 -2.15 -9.04
N ASP A 156 5.17 -1.61 -10.26
CA ASP A 156 3.96 -1.52 -11.10
C ASP A 156 3.37 -2.90 -11.44
N ALA A 157 4.18 -3.94 -11.50
CA ALA A 157 3.74 -5.32 -11.73
C ALA A 157 3.33 -6.08 -10.46
N ALA A 158 3.62 -5.55 -9.28
CA ALA A 158 3.48 -6.28 -8.02
C ALA A 158 2.02 -6.63 -7.70
N ALA A 159 1.09 -5.70 -7.91
CA ALA A 159 -0.33 -5.91 -7.61
C ALA A 159 -0.91 -7.12 -8.35
N GLU A 160 -0.60 -7.24 -9.64
CA GLU A 160 -1.05 -8.36 -10.47
C GLU A 160 -0.40 -9.68 -10.04
N ALA A 161 0.91 -9.66 -9.77
CA ALA A 161 1.66 -10.84 -9.29
C ALA A 161 1.16 -11.33 -7.93
N ILE A 162 0.78 -10.42 -7.03
CA ILE A 162 0.18 -10.76 -5.73
C ILE A 162 -1.19 -11.41 -5.93
N CYS A 163 -2.03 -10.87 -6.80
CA CYS A 163 -3.35 -11.45 -7.09
C CYS A 163 -3.20 -12.86 -7.69
N ASP A 164 -2.26 -13.08 -8.60
CA ASP A 164 -1.97 -14.40 -9.15
C ASP A 164 -1.49 -15.38 -8.07
N ALA A 165 -0.59 -14.95 -7.18
CA ALA A 165 -0.05 -15.80 -6.13
C ALA A 165 -1.08 -16.17 -5.05
N LEU A 166 -2.08 -15.30 -4.82
CA LEU A 166 -3.12 -15.49 -3.81
C LEU A 166 -4.47 -15.96 -4.38
N ASP A 167 -4.54 -16.22 -5.69
CA ASP A 167 -5.73 -16.70 -6.42
C ASP A 167 -6.92 -15.75 -6.31
N TYR A 168 -6.68 -14.43 -6.45
CA TYR A 168 -7.72 -13.42 -6.48
C TYR A 168 -7.91 -12.86 -7.91
N PRO A 169 -9.14 -12.87 -8.47
CA PRO A 169 -9.43 -12.15 -9.71
C PRO A 169 -9.07 -10.67 -9.59
N VAL A 170 -8.61 -10.06 -10.68
CA VAL A 170 -8.10 -8.70 -10.66
C VAL A 170 -8.78 -7.82 -11.70
N TYR A 171 -9.14 -6.59 -11.30
CA TYR A 171 -9.55 -5.51 -12.18
C TYR A 171 -8.32 -4.72 -12.62
N ASP A 172 -8.19 -4.49 -13.91
CA ASP A 172 -7.16 -3.61 -14.45
C ASP A 172 -7.71 -2.17 -14.55
N ALA A 173 -7.09 -1.25 -13.84
CA ALA A 173 -7.46 0.16 -13.85
C ALA A 173 -6.86 0.95 -15.05
N GLY A 174 -6.17 0.27 -15.96
CA GLY A 174 -5.60 0.83 -17.18
C GLY A 174 -4.42 1.74 -16.89
N ASP A 175 -4.55 3.01 -17.26
CA ASP A 175 -3.51 4.05 -17.13
C ASP A 175 -3.70 4.95 -15.90
N PHE A 176 -4.66 4.64 -15.02
CA PHE A 176 -4.95 5.45 -13.85
C PHE A 176 -3.92 5.23 -12.75
N VAL A 177 -3.09 6.24 -12.51
CA VAL A 177 -2.07 6.23 -11.46
C VAL A 177 -2.74 6.45 -10.11
N LEU A 178 -2.55 5.49 -9.19
CA LEU A 178 -3.05 5.56 -7.82
C LEU A 178 -2.22 4.65 -6.90
N GLU A 179 -1.97 5.10 -5.71
CA GLU A 179 -1.34 4.34 -4.64
C GLU A 179 -2.36 4.03 -3.53
N GLY A 180 -2.17 2.91 -2.83
CA GLY A 180 -3.03 2.53 -1.70
C GLY A 180 -3.02 3.55 -0.56
N GLY A 181 -1.89 4.24 -0.34
CA GLY A 181 -1.75 5.30 0.67
C GLY A 181 -2.47 6.60 0.33
N SER A 182 -2.80 6.82 -0.94
CA SER A 182 -3.52 8.02 -1.40
C SER A 182 -5.03 7.97 -1.15
N ILE A 183 -5.57 6.84 -0.68
CA ILE A 183 -7.01 6.61 -0.45
C ILE A 183 -7.27 5.99 0.92
N HIS A 184 -8.36 6.38 1.58
CA HIS A 184 -8.82 5.75 2.81
C HIS A 184 -10.33 5.62 2.83
N SER A 185 -10.85 4.41 3.14
CA SER A 185 -12.28 4.07 3.08
C SER A 185 -12.87 3.85 4.47
N ASP A 186 -14.14 4.27 4.65
CA ASP A 186 -14.93 3.91 5.83
C ASP A 186 -15.65 2.54 5.69
N GLY A 187 -15.54 1.88 4.54
CA GLY A 187 -16.25 0.63 4.23
C GLY A 187 -17.74 0.79 3.97
N GLU A 188 -18.31 1.98 4.14
CA GLU A 188 -19.74 2.28 3.97
C GLU A 188 -20.03 3.31 2.86
N GLY A 189 -19.05 3.55 2.00
CA GLY A 189 -19.20 4.38 0.80
C GLY A 189 -18.55 5.75 0.88
N THR A 190 -17.80 6.08 1.93
CA THR A 190 -17.04 7.32 2.04
C THR A 190 -15.56 7.07 1.79
N LEU A 191 -14.93 7.88 0.95
CA LEU A 191 -13.48 7.92 0.77
C LEU A 191 -12.92 9.24 1.26
N LEU A 192 -11.72 9.20 1.85
CA LEU A 192 -10.85 10.34 2.08
C LEU A 192 -9.70 10.31 1.07
N VAL A 193 -9.36 11.47 0.53
CA VAL A 193 -8.22 11.70 -0.36
C VAL A 193 -7.68 13.10 -0.10
N THR A 194 -6.46 13.43 -0.58
CA THR A 194 -5.93 14.79 -0.55
C THR A 194 -5.89 15.39 -1.95
N GLU A 195 -6.15 16.69 -2.06
CA GLU A 195 -5.97 17.44 -3.32
C GLU A 195 -4.49 17.50 -3.70
N ALA A 196 -3.62 17.70 -2.72
CA ALA A 196 -2.17 17.76 -2.94
C ALA A 196 -1.66 16.52 -3.66
N CYS A 197 -2.11 15.32 -3.28
CA CYS A 197 -1.71 14.06 -3.92
C CYS A 197 -2.40 13.85 -5.28
N LEU A 198 -3.72 13.71 -5.29
CA LEU A 198 -4.42 13.23 -6.48
C LEU A 198 -4.50 14.26 -7.63
N LEU A 199 -4.33 15.54 -7.33
CA LEU A 199 -4.27 16.61 -8.34
C LEU A 199 -2.82 17.01 -8.69
N SER A 200 -1.82 16.32 -8.13
CA SER A 200 -0.42 16.50 -8.49
C SER A 200 -0.19 16.20 -9.97
N PRO A 201 0.64 17.00 -10.66
CA PRO A 201 0.99 16.76 -12.05
C PRO A 201 1.73 15.44 -12.27
N GLY A 202 2.29 14.84 -11.22
CA GLY A 202 2.94 13.53 -11.24
C GLY A 202 1.98 12.34 -11.22
N ARG A 203 0.66 12.55 -11.16
CA ARG A 203 -0.35 11.47 -11.13
C ARG A 203 -1.13 11.39 -12.45
N ASN A 204 -2.26 12.07 -12.51
CA ASN A 204 -3.20 12.01 -13.64
C ASN A 204 -3.49 13.40 -14.22
N PRO A 205 -2.48 14.15 -14.75
CA PRO A 205 -2.63 15.56 -15.14
C PRO A 205 -3.59 15.77 -16.32
N HIS A 206 -3.97 14.71 -17.01
CA HIS A 206 -4.93 14.74 -18.11
C HIS A 206 -6.39 14.62 -17.65
N LEU A 207 -6.63 14.34 -16.36
CA LEU A 207 -7.97 14.21 -15.78
C LEU A 207 -8.33 15.43 -14.92
N THR A 208 -9.61 15.80 -14.96
CA THR A 208 -10.18 16.76 -14.01
C THR A 208 -10.45 16.12 -12.66
N LYS A 209 -10.65 16.93 -11.63
CA LYS A 209 -11.03 16.45 -10.29
C LYS A 209 -12.29 15.58 -10.33
N GLU A 210 -13.30 15.98 -11.10
CA GLU A 210 -14.56 15.25 -11.26
C GLU A 210 -14.36 13.90 -11.97
N GLU A 211 -13.45 13.84 -12.93
CA GLU A 211 -13.11 12.56 -13.62
C GLU A 211 -12.35 11.63 -12.70
N ILE A 212 -11.44 12.13 -11.87
CA ILE A 212 -10.75 11.36 -10.84
C ILE A 212 -11.77 10.82 -9.81
N GLU A 213 -12.64 11.69 -9.28
CA GLU A 213 -13.69 11.30 -8.33
C GLU A 213 -14.61 10.21 -8.90
N LYS A 214 -15.01 10.35 -10.16
CA LYS A 214 -15.80 9.34 -10.85
C LYS A 214 -15.07 7.99 -10.90
N LYS A 215 -13.78 7.99 -11.27
CA LYS A 215 -12.98 6.74 -11.29
C LYS A 215 -12.88 6.12 -9.89
N LEU A 216 -12.64 6.91 -8.86
CA LEU A 216 -12.63 6.44 -7.48
C LEU A 216 -13.95 5.76 -7.09
N CYS A 217 -15.08 6.39 -7.41
CA CYS A 217 -16.41 5.81 -7.15
C CYS A 217 -16.63 4.51 -7.93
N GLU A 218 -16.25 4.46 -9.20
CA GLU A 218 -16.42 3.29 -10.07
C GLU A 218 -15.55 2.10 -9.64
N TYR A 219 -14.32 2.34 -9.21
CA TYR A 219 -13.41 1.28 -8.79
C TYR A 219 -13.55 0.89 -7.32
N LEU A 220 -13.80 1.84 -6.43
CA LEU A 220 -13.83 1.58 -4.99
C LEU A 220 -15.23 1.43 -4.40
N GLY A 221 -16.27 1.56 -5.24
CA GLY A 221 -17.67 1.43 -4.81
C GLY A 221 -18.09 2.54 -3.84
N ALA A 222 -17.44 3.72 -3.93
CA ALA A 222 -17.75 4.85 -3.10
C ALA A 222 -18.98 5.62 -3.61
N GLU A 223 -19.72 6.22 -2.68
CA GLU A 223 -20.86 7.11 -2.92
C GLU A 223 -20.47 8.58 -2.71
N LYS A 224 -19.39 8.82 -1.95
CA LYS A 224 -18.89 10.16 -1.62
C LYS A 224 -17.38 10.15 -1.46
N VAL A 225 -16.72 11.15 -2.05
CA VAL A 225 -15.30 11.42 -1.87
C VAL A 225 -15.14 12.75 -1.12
N ILE A 226 -14.43 12.73 -0.01
CA ILE A 226 -14.07 13.92 0.75
C ILE A 226 -12.63 14.26 0.43
N TRP A 227 -12.43 15.45 -0.13
CA TRP A 227 -11.15 15.99 -0.51
C TRP A 227 -10.60 16.84 0.61
N LEU A 228 -9.62 16.32 1.35
CA LEU A 228 -8.76 17.10 2.21
C LEU A 228 -7.85 17.97 1.35
N LYS A 229 -7.39 19.07 1.89
CA LYS A 229 -6.56 20.00 1.13
C LYS A 229 -5.11 19.52 1.08
N ASN A 230 -4.64 19.07 2.22
CA ASN A 230 -3.24 18.82 2.49
C ASN A 230 -3.03 17.44 3.13
N GLY A 231 -1.78 16.99 3.15
CA GLY A 231 -1.31 15.87 3.95
C GLY A 231 -0.31 16.34 5.01
N ILE A 232 0.74 15.55 5.23
CA ILE A 232 1.84 15.93 6.12
C ILE A 232 2.81 16.83 5.36
N TRP A 233 3.21 17.92 6.00
CA TRP A 233 4.14 18.90 5.42
C TRP A 233 5.45 18.25 4.99
N GLN A 234 5.84 18.47 3.73
CA GLN A 234 7.03 17.89 3.09
C GLN A 234 7.02 16.35 3.02
N ASP A 235 5.85 15.74 2.98
CA ASP A 235 5.75 14.31 2.68
C ASP A 235 6.18 14.03 1.23
N GLU A 236 7.15 13.13 1.07
CA GLU A 236 7.77 12.79 -0.22
C GLU A 236 6.79 12.11 -1.20
N THR A 237 5.66 11.59 -0.71
CA THR A 237 4.63 10.93 -1.53
C THR A 237 3.59 11.91 -2.10
N ASN A 238 3.84 13.21 -2.04
CA ASN A 238 2.89 14.29 -2.36
C ASN A 238 1.69 14.31 -1.41
N GLU A 239 1.93 14.14 -0.12
CA GLU A 239 0.93 14.31 0.92
C GLU A 239 -0.20 13.26 0.86
N HIS A 240 0.15 11.99 0.94
CA HIS A 240 -0.80 10.87 1.07
C HIS A 240 -1.78 11.07 2.22
N VAL A 241 -3.05 10.68 2.00
CA VAL A 241 -4.10 10.83 3.02
C VAL A 241 -3.88 9.95 4.24
N ASP A 242 -3.33 8.75 4.09
CA ASP A 242 -3.11 7.80 5.19
C ASP A 242 -2.09 8.30 6.21
N ASN A 243 -1.21 9.23 5.83
CA ASN A 243 -0.26 9.90 6.72
C ASN A 243 -0.93 10.98 7.58
N VAL A 244 -2.03 11.59 7.13
CA VAL A 244 -2.66 12.74 7.79
C VAL A 244 -4.01 12.41 8.41
N CYS A 245 -4.83 11.56 7.78
CA CYS A 245 -6.19 11.27 8.24
C CYS A 245 -6.60 9.84 7.93
N ALA A 246 -7.14 9.16 8.93
CA ALA A 246 -7.61 7.78 8.79
C ALA A 246 -8.95 7.56 9.50
N PHE A 247 -9.83 6.74 8.91
CA PHE A 247 -11.02 6.25 9.60
C PHE A 247 -10.66 5.24 10.68
N VAL A 248 -11.20 5.39 11.86
CA VAL A 248 -11.16 4.37 12.93
C VAL A 248 -12.43 3.52 12.94
N LYS A 249 -13.50 4.07 12.42
CA LYS A 249 -14.78 3.43 12.07
C LYS A 249 -15.62 4.42 11.25
N PRO A 250 -16.76 4.01 10.68
CA PRO A 250 -17.63 4.92 9.96
C PRO A 250 -18.07 6.12 10.85
N GLY A 251 -17.86 7.34 10.31
CA GLY A 251 -18.16 8.59 11.02
C GLY A 251 -17.15 9.02 12.08
N GLU A 252 -16.05 8.28 12.29
CA GLU A 252 -14.97 8.68 13.20
C GLU A 252 -13.61 8.61 12.48
N VAL A 253 -12.82 9.68 12.65
CA VAL A 253 -11.49 9.80 12.05
C VAL A 253 -10.45 10.23 13.08
N VAL A 254 -9.20 9.82 12.88
CA VAL A 254 -8.03 10.44 13.47
C VAL A 254 -7.44 11.42 12.48
N LEU A 255 -6.98 12.57 12.95
CA LEU A 255 -6.33 13.60 12.14
C LEU A 255 -5.00 13.97 12.80
N ALA A 256 -3.91 13.92 12.05
CA ALA A 256 -2.61 14.36 12.51
C ALA A 256 -2.68 15.83 12.98
N TRP A 257 -2.13 16.11 14.17
CA TRP A 257 -2.36 17.38 14.82
C TRP A 257 -1.13 17.88 15.59
N THR A 258 -0.94 19.18 15.57
CA THR A 258 -0.08 19.91 16.49
C THR A 258 -0.80 21.14 17.02
N ASP A 259 -0.54 21.53 18.26
CA ASP A 259 -1.02 22.80 18.86
C ASP A 259 0.02 23.92 18.70
N GLU A 260 1.23 23.60 18.22
CA GLU A 260 2.31 24.55 17.98
C GLU A 260 2.04 25.35 16.71
N LYS A 261 1.63 26.63 16.86
CA LYS A 261 1.24 27.50 15.74
C LYS A 261 2.37 27.86 14.78
N GLU A 262 3.60 27.75 15.24
CA GLU A 262 4.80 28.01 14.44
C GLU A 262 5.20 26.76 13.61
N ASP A 263 4.62 25.60 13.91
CA ASP A 263 4.82 24.39 13.12
C ASP A 263 4.03 24.52 11.80
N PRO A 264 4.66 24.31 10.64
CA PRO A 264 3.97 24.34 9.35
C PRO A 264 2.74 23.43 9.29
N GLN A 265 2.78 22.27 9.96
CA GLN A 265 1.66 21.32 9.98
C GLN A 265 0.41 21.89 10.66
N TYR A 266 0.55 22.86 11.59
CA TYR A 266 -0.60 23.45 12.26
C TYR A 266 -1.61 24.03 11.28
N ALA A 267 -1.15 24.82 10.31
CA ALA A 267 -2.03 25.46 9.34
C ALA A 267 -2.70 24.44 8.41
N LEU A 268 -1.95 23.41 7.97
CA LEU A 268 -2.43 22.35 7.10
C LEU A 268 -3.50 21.50 7.80
N SER A 269 -3.21 21.02 9.01
CA SER A 269 -4.15 20.21 9.80
C SER A 269 -5.41 21.02 10.20
N MET A 270 -5.28 22.33 10.44
CA MET A 270 -6.42 23.19 10.75
C MET A 270 -7.36 23.33 9.54
N GLU A 271 -6.82 23.47 8.33
CA GLU A 271 -7.63 23.53 7.11
C GLU A 271 -8.40 22.23 6.88
N ASP A 272 -7.74 21.08 7.01
CA ASP A 272 -8.37 19.77 6.88
C ASP A 272 -9.40 19.49 7.99
N TYR A 273 -9.12 19.94 9.23
CA TYR A 273 -10.10 19.89 10.32
C TYR A 273 -11.38 20.66 9.97
N GLN A 274 -11.26 21.86 9.39
CA GLN A 274 -12.42 22.67 9.00
C GLN A 274 -13.23 21.99 7.89
N ILE A 275 -12.58 21.32 6.94
CA ILE A 275 -13.26 20.54 5.90
C ILE A 275 -14.07 19.43 6.57
N LEU A 276 -13.45 18.60 7.40
CA LEU A 276 -14.10 17.47 8.07
C LEU A 276 -15.25 17.92 8.99
N GLU A 277 -15.09 19.04 9.72
CA GLU A 277 -16.12 19.58 10.61
C GLU A 277 -17.38 20.01 9.84
N ASN A 278 -17.21 20.51 8.60
CA ASN A 278 -18.33 20.96 7.77
C ASN A 278 -18.93 19.84 6.92
N GLU A 279 -18.22 18.75 6.70
CA GLU A 279 -18.66 17.61 5.91
C GLU A 279 -19.52 16.59 6.70
N THR A 280 -20.08 15.66 5.96
CA THR A 280 -20.70 14.43 6.47
C THR A 280 -20.19 13.26 5.65
N ASP A 281 -20.25 12.06 6.20
CA ASP A 281 -20.00 10.85 5.43
C ASP A 281 -21.12 10.56 4.40
N ALA A 282 -20.99 9.48 3.62
CA ALA A 282 -21.96 9.06 2.61
C ALA A 282 -23.35 8.73 3.19
N LYS A 283 -23.44 8.47 4.48
CA LYS A 283 -24.71 8.17 5.18
C LYS A 283 -25.28 9.39 5.94
N GLY A 284 -24.65 10.57 5.75
CA GLY A 284 -25.10 11.83 6.36
C GLY A 284 -24.69 12.03 7.82
N ARG A 285 -23.76 11.21 8.36
CA ARG A 285 -23.25 11.35 9.73
C ARG A 285 -22.17 12.43 9.77
N LYS A 286 -22.19 13.29 10.78
CA LYS A 286 -21.09 14.21 11.07
C LYS A 286 -19.90 13.43 11.62
N PHE A 287 -18.69 13.91 11.32
CA PHE A 287 -17.46 13.29 11.79
C PHE A 287 -17.19 13.61 13.26
N MET A 288 -16.80 12.56 14.00
CA MET A 288 -16.04 12.70 15.23
C MET A 288 -14.57 12.72 14.90
N ILE A 289 -13.90 13.84 15.14
CA ILE A 289 -12.50 14.06 14.75
C ILE A 289 -11.63 13.95 15.99
N HIS A 290 -10.75 12.95 16.02
CA HIS A 290 -9.76 12.76 17.08
C HIS A 290 -8.42 13.34 16.64
N LYS A 291 -7.93 14.32 17.38
CA LYS A 291 -6.62 14.93 17.12
C LYS A 291 -5.52 13.99 17.60
N LEU A 292 -4.69 13.50 16.68
CA LEU A 292 -3.57 12.62 16.93
C LEU A 292 -2.27 13.45 16.95
N PRO A 293 -1.60 13.65 18.10
CA PRO A 293 -0.41 14.45 18.14
C PRO A 293 0.70 13.91 17.25
N ILE A 294 1.29 14.76 16.42
CA ILE A 294 2.51 14.45 15.67
C ILE A 294 3.74 14.64 16.57
N PRO A 295 4.91 14.06 16.23
CA PRO A 295 6.15 14.32 16.95
C PRO A 295 6.52 15.82 16.93
N GLU A 296 6.82 16.40 18.07
CA GLU A 296 7.24 17.82 18.20
C GLU A 296 8.53 18.10 17.41
N LYS A 297 9.39 17.10 17.30
CA LYS A 297 10.64 17.19 16.53
C LYS A 297 10.80 15.91 15.73
N PRO A 298 10.68 15.99 14.40
CA PRO A 298 10.98 14.85 13.55
C PRO A 298 12.43 14.42 13.73
N VAL A 299 12.67 13.11 13.77
CA VAL A 299 14.03 12.56 13.81
C VAL A 299 14.62 12.77 12.42
N CYS A 300 15.68 13.57 12.33
CA CYS A 300 16.43 13.77 11.11
C CYS A 300 17.76 13.01 11.21
N ILE A 301 18.03 12.14 10.24
CA ILE A 301 19.33 11.48 10.11
C ILE A 301 20.29 12.51 9.52
N GLN A 302 21.36 12.84 10.26
CA GLN A 302 22.40 13.76 9.80
C GLN A 302 23.48 13.00 9.03
N GLU A 303 24.23 13.69 8.15
CA GLU A 303 25.34 13.07 7.39
C GLU A 303 26.35 12.35 8.29
N GLU A 304 26.57 12.87 9.51
CA GLU A 304 27.47 12.30 10.52
C GLU A 304 27.00 10.92 11.02
N ASP A 305 25.67 10.68 11.03
CA ASP A 305 25.06 9.42 11.46
C ASP A 305 25.24 8.33 10.38
N LEU A 306 25.54 8.70 9.18
CA LEU A 306 25.68 7.81 8.03
C LEU A 306 27.03 7.09 7.96
N ASN A 307 28.01 7.48 8.77
CA ASN A 307 29.37 6.90 8.77
C ASN A 307 29.98 6.77 7.36
N GLY A 308 29.78 7.77 6.50
CA GLY A 308 30.27 7.80 5.14
C GLY A 308 29.44 6.99 4.12
N LEU A 309 28.28 6.49 4.51
CA LEU A 309 27.29 5.98 3.56
C LEU A 309 26.64 7.16 2.86
N VAL A 310 26.68 7.16 1.56
CA VAL A 310 25.93 8.10 0.74
C VAL A 310 24.56 7.47 0.49
N PHE A 311 23.50 8.12 0.99
CA PHE A 311 22.17 7.88 0.41
C PHE A 311 22.21 8.44 -1.00
N GLU A 312 21.78 7.67 -1.98
CA GLU A 312 21.47 8.25 -3.27
C GLU A 312 20.31 9.23 -3.00
N PRO A 313 20.49 10.53 -3.31
CA PRO A 313 19.37 11.44 -3.20
C PRO A 313 18.24 10.89 -4.06
N SER A 314 17.05 10.85 -3.54
CA SER A 314 15.84 10.77 -4.34
C SER A 314 15.94 11.91 -5.34
N MET A 315 16.06 11.55 -6.64
CA MET A 315 16.18 12.54 -7.71
C MET A 315 14.88 13.30 -7.88
#